data_d6ca6b39f7c3ad0d2a9e2cfb82b4adce
#
_entry.id   d6ca6b39f7c3ad0d2a9e2cfb82b4adce
#
_cell.length_a   1.000
_cell.length_b   1.000
_cell.length_c   1.000
_cell.angle_alpha   90.00
_cell.angle_beta   90.00
_cell.angle_gamma   90.00
#
_symmetry.space_group_name_H-M   'P 1'
#
loop_
_entity.id
_entity.type
_entity.pdbx_description
1 polymer ?
#
loop_
_entity_poly.entity_id
_entity_poly.type
_entity_poly.pdbx_seq_one_letter_code
_entity_poly.pdbx_strand_id
1 'polypeptide(L)'
;MSRSTLRGSAITAEIRKAQAAAAAAPVAPKAAKKNAKDKAVAAAPKGAGEIRIIGGQWKRTRLPVAQRPGLRPTPDRVRETLFNWLGQDLAGWRCLDAFAGTGALGIEAASRGAASVLLVENDAALVAQLQVLQAKLQASAVRVQRGDGVSALKQATPASLDLVLLDPPFDGPFFEPALQAGAQAVAAGGFIYLEAPRAWADEEL
;
A
#
# COMPACT_ATOMS: atom_id res chain seq x y z
N MET A 1 20.58 16.86 -22.69
CA MET A 1 20.49 16.77 -21.23
C MET A 1 20.07 15.34 -20.90
N SER A 2 20.99 14.55 -20.38
CA SER A 2 20.79 13.10 -20.18
C SER A 2 19.96 12.87 -18.93
N ARG A 3 18.75 12.33 -19.05
CA ARG A 3 17.96 11.84 -17.92
C ARG A 3 18.51 10.47 -17.54
N SER A 4 19.16 10.39 -16.39
CA SER A 4 19.55 9.13 -15.78
C SER A 4 18.29 8.40 -15.33
N THR A 5 17.91 7.37 -16.05
CA THR A 5 16.90 6.39 -15.62
C THR A 5 17.52 5.52 -14.54
N LEU A 6 17.16 5.78 -13.28
CA LEU A 6 17.39 4.80 -12.23
C LEU A 6 16.52 3.59 -12.53
N ARG A 7 17.14 2.51 -12.94
CA ARG A 7 16.48 1.23 -13.22
C ARG A 7 15.89 0.68 -11.91
N GLY A 8 14.78 -0.06 -12.01
CA GLY A 8 14.03 -0.61 -10.89
C GLY A 8 14.84 -1.33 -9.81
N SER A 9 16.02 -1.88 -10.14
CA SER A 9 16.96 -2.56 -9.22
C SER A 9 17.46 -1.67 -8.07
N ALA A 10 17.76 -0.39 -8.32
CA ALA A 10 18.27 0.52 -7.28
C ALA A 10 17.17 0.87 -6.25
N ILE A 11 15.94 1.05 -6.73
CA ILE A 11 14.77 1.35 -5.88
C ILE A 11 14.46 0.15 -4.98
N THR A 12 14.46 -1.06 -5.54
CA THR A 12 14.21 -2.31 -4.80
C THR A 12 15.26 -2.53 -3.70
N ALA A 13 16.55 -2.28 -3.96
CA ALA A 13 17.65 -2.45 -2.99
C ALA A 13 17.52 -1.48 -1.79
N GLU A 14 17.08 -0.26 -2.00
CA GLU A 14 16.89 0.72 -0.92
C GLU A 14 15.62 0.48 -0.09
N ILE A 15 14.53 0.00 -0.70
CA ILE A 15 13.34 -0.48 0.03
C ILE A 15 13.72 -1.63 0.97
N ARG A 16 14.53 -2.58 0.52
CA ARG A 16 15.05 -3.68 1.34
C ARG A 16 15.83 -3.18 2.55
N LYS A 17 16.68 -2.17 2.37
CA LYS A 17 17.48 -1.58 3.46
C LYS A 17 16.60 -0.89 4.51
N ALA A 18 15.52 -0.23 4.09
CA ALA A 18 14.56 0.39 4.98
C ALA A 18 13.70 -0.64 5.74
N GLN A 19 13.27 -1.72 5.09
CA GLN A 19 12.53 -2.83 5.71
C GLN A 19 13.39 -3.63 6.69
N ALA A 20 14.64 -3.93 6.34
CA ALA A 20 15.58 -4.59 7.24
C ALA A 20 15.90 -3.75 8.48
N ALA A 21 16.01 -2.42 8.34
CA ALA A 21 16.20 -1.51 9.47
C ALA A 21 14.97 -1.41 10.37
N ALA A 22 13.77 -1.57 9.82
CA ALA A 22 12.51 -1.61 10.61
C ALA A 22 12.32 -2.92 11.37
N ALA A 23 12.82 -4.04 10.84
CA ALA A 23 12.77 -5.36 11.47
C ALA A 23 13.82 -5.57 12.58
N ALA A 24 14.92 -4.79 12.56
CA ALA A 24 16.05 -4.92 13.48
C ALA A 24 15.95 -4.06 14.76
N ALA A 25 14.86 -3.32 14.98
CA ALA A 25 14.69 -2.52 16.18
C ALA A 25 14.30 -3.42 17.38
N PRO A 26 15.06 -3.43 18.49
CA PRO A 26 14.76 -4.27 19.65
C PRO A 26 13.50 -3.79 20.38
N VAL A 27 12.56 -4.70 20.59
CA VAL A 27 11.40 -4.50 21.47
C VAL A 27 11.86 -4.65 22.92
N ALA A 28 11.94 -3.56 23.64
CA ALA A 28 12.20 -3.58 25.07
C ALA A 28 10.94 -3.99 25.87
N PRO A 29 11.02 -4.91 26.84
CA PRO A 29 9.88 -5.27 27.68
C PRO A 29 9.65 -4.20 28.75
N LYS A 30 8.47 -3.61 28.82
CA LYS A 30 8.03 -2.82 29.99
C LYS A 30 7.13 -3.65 30.89
N ALA A 31 7.58 -3.74 32.13
CA ALA A 31 6.96 -4.43 33.22
C ALA A 31 5.59 -3.87 33.64
N ALA A 32 4.73 -4.77 34.07
CA ALA A 32 3.39 -4.52 34.57
C ALA A 32 3.41 -3.79 35.93
N LYS A 33 2.46 -2.85 36.12
CA LYS A 33 1.91 -2.55 37.46
C LYS A 33 0.38 -2.53 37.37
N LYS A 34 -0.24 -3.42 38.17
CA LYS A 34 -1.67 -3.48 38.47
C LYS A 34 -2.12 -2.27 39.27
N ASN A 35 -3.27 -1.72 38.94
CA ASN A 35 -4.26 -1.30 39.94
C ASN A 35 -5.68 -1.35 39.36
N ALA A 36 -6.58 -1.85 40.21
CA ALA A 36 -7.96 -2.18 39.86
C ALA A 36 -8.93 -1.04 40.27
N LYS A 37 -10.12 -1.09 39.66
CA LYS A 37 -11.40 -0.41 39.93
C LYS A 37 -11.60 0.91 39.19
N ASP A 38 -12.46 0.87 38.13
CA ASP A 38 -13.84 1.29 38.23
C ASP A 38 -14.64 1.00 36.94
N LYS A 39 -15.90 0.67 37.16
CA LYS A 39 -17.06 0.37 36.34
C LYS A 39 -17.10 0.70 34.84
N ALA A 40 -17.50 -0.33 34.13
CA ALA A 40 -18.15 -0.49 32.84
C ALA A 40 -18.92 0.72 32.27
N VAL A 41 -18.37 1.22 31.19
CA VAL A 41 -19.09 1.65 29.99
C VAL A 41 -18.52 0.79 28.87
N ALA A 42 -19.39 0.15 28.07
CA ALA A 42 -18.95 -0.78 27.03
C ALA A 42 -18.00 -0.07 26.08
N ALA A 43 -16.69 -0.25 26.32
CA ALA A 43 -15.65 0.24 25.45
C ALA A 43 -15.64 -0.62 24.19
N ALA A 44 -15.75 0.00 23.04
CA ALA A 44 -15.44 -0.61 21.76
C ALA A 44 -14.10 -1.38 21.87
N PRO A 45 -13.94 -2.53 21.18
CA PRO A 45 -12.75 -3.35 21.33
C PRO A 45 -11.49 -2.52 21.04
N LYS A 46 -10.67 -2.36 22.07
CA LYS A 46 -9.34 -1.75 21.95
C LYS A 46 -8.49 -2.65 21.06
N GLY A 47 -8.24 -2.20 19.83
CA GLY A 47 -7.38 -2.94 18.94
C GLY A 47 -7.51 -2.64 17.44
N ALA A 48 -8.41 -1.79 16.99
CA ALA A 48 -8.34 -1.29 15.63
C ALA A 48 -7.09 -0.41 15.51
N GLY A 49 -6.09 -0.87 14.77
CA GLY A 49 -4.96 -0.04 14.39
C GLY A 49 -5.47 1.15 13.57
N GLU A 50 -4.78 2.27 13.60
CA GLU A 50 -5.05 3.39 12.72
C GLU A 50 -3.86 3.58 11.81
N ILE A 51 -4.12 3.82 10.53
CA ILE A 51 -3.12 4.28 9.57
C ILE A 51 -3.30 5.79 9.42
N ARG A 52 -2.21 6.51 9.35
CA ARG A 52 -2.21 7.94 9.08
C ARG A 52 -1.77 8.20 7.65
N ILE A 53 -2.51 9.01 6.92
CA ILE A 53 -2.06 9.55 5.62
C ILE A 53 -0.90 10.50 5.88
N ILE A 54 0.22 10.33 5.16
CA ILE A 54 1.48 10.99 5.41
C ILE A 54 1.62 12.28 4.62
N GLY A 55 1.17 12.29 3.37
CA GLY A 55 1.31 13.41 2.45
C GLY A 55 0.04 13.81 1.71
N GLY A 56 0.15 14.84 0.87
CA GLY A 56 -0.93 15.28 0.00
C GLY A 56 -2.11 15.96 0.69
N GLN A 57 -3.25 15.99 0.00
CA GLN A 57 -4.44 16.75 0.41
C GLN A 57 -5.09 16.25 1.70
N TRP A 58 -4.97 14.95 2.01
CA TRP A 58 -5.54 14.33 3.22
C TRP A 58 -4.48 14.08 4.29
N LYS A 59 -3.36 14.75 4.25
CA LYS A 59 -2.27 14.60 5.23
C LYS A 59 -2.79 14.64 6.67
N ARG A 60 -2.29 13.72 7.52
CA ARG A 60 -2.67 13.53 8.93
C ARG A 60 -4.07 12.93 9.16
N THR A 61 -4.86 12.66 8.12
CA THR A 61 -6.11 11.93 8.28
C THR A 61 -5.83 10.51 8.74
N ARG A 62 -6.61 10.06 9.73
CA ARG A 62 -6.52 8.70 10.27
C ARG A 62 -7.52 7.79 9.60
N LEU A 63 -7.04 6.66 9.11
CA LEU A 63 -7.81 5.63 8.48
C LEU A 63 -8.00 4.48 9.48
N PRO A 64 -9.23 4.04 9.77
CA PRO A 64 -9.45 2.88 10.60
C PRO A 64 -8.96 1.63 9.87
N VAL A 65 -8.24 0.76 10.59
CA VAL A 65 -7.80 -0.53 10.09
C VAL A 65 -8.69 -1.60 10.65
N ALA A 66 -9.30 -2.42 9.78
CA ALA A 66 -10.02 -3.60 10.20
C ALA A 66 -9.06 -4.58 10.90
N GLN A 67 -9.48 -5.14 12.03
CA GLN A 67 -8.77 -6.28 12.63
C GLN A 67 -9.07 -7.53 11.83
N ARG A 68 -8.12 -7.97 11.04
CA ARG A 68 -8.19 -9.21 10.27
C ARG A 68 -6.91 -10.01 10.47
N PRO A 69 -6.99 -11.33 10.67
CA PRO A 69 -5.80 -12.18 10.67
C PRO A 69 -5.02 -11.97 9.37
N GLY A 70 -3.72 -11.75 9.48
CA GLY A 70 -2.84 -11.54 8.32
C GLY A 70 -2.85 -10.13 7.71
N LEU A 71 -3.81 -9.26 8.03
CA LEU A 71 -3.82 -7.88 7.54
C LEU A 71 -2.81 -7.04 8.33
N ARG A 72 -1.70 -6.67 7.69
CA ARG A 72 -0.70 -5.74 8.21
C ARG A 72 -0.66 -4.52 7.30
N PRO A 73 -1.06 -3.35 7.80
CA PRO A 73 -0.89 -2.13 7.01
C PRO A 73 0.59 -1.86 6.78
N THR A 74 0.95 -1.45 5.57
CA THR A 74 2.29 -0.96 5.26
C THR A 74 2.69 0.16 6.22
N PRO A 75 3.79 0.03 6.98
CA PRO A 75 4.19 1.00 7.99
C PRO A 75 4.39 2.41 7.41
N ASP A 76 4.11 3.45 8.23
CA ASP A 76 4.28 4.86 7.85
C ASP A 76 5.66 5.12 7.21
N ARG A 77 6.72 4.60 7.83
CA ARG A 77 8.09 4.80 7.35
C ARG A 77 8.34 4.20 5.96
N VAL A 78 7.77 3.03 5.67
CA VAL A 78 7.90 2.39 4.35
C VAL A 78 7.20 3.23 3.30
N ARG A 79 5.98 3.70 3.60
CA ARG A 79 5.22 4.59 2.71
C ARG A 79 5.93 5.93 2.49
N GLU A 80 6.50 6.54 3.56
CA GLU A 80 7.32 7.74 3.42
C GLU A 80 8.48 7.53 2.44
N THR A 81 9.21 6.43 2.60
CA THR A 81 10.33 6.10 1.72
C THR A 81 9.87 5.90 0.28
N LEU A 82 8.83 5.11 0.06
CA LEU A 82 8.27 4.87 -1.27
C LEU A 82 7.91 6.18 -1.98
N PHE A 83 7.11 7.01 -1.33
CA PHE A 83 6.63 8.24 -1.96
C PHE A 83 7.71 9.32 -2.07
N ASN A 84 8.77 9.29 -1.25
CA ASN A 84 9.96 10.11 -1.48
C ASN A 84 10.68 9.72 -2.78
N TRP A 85 10.79 8.44 -3.08
CA TRP A 85 11.40 7.97 -4.34
C TRP A 85 10.54 8.29 -5.56
N LEU A 86 9.21 8.20 -5.43
CA LEU A 86 8.27 8.55 -6.50
C LEU A 86 8.16 10.07 -6.74
N GLY A 87 8.85 10.92 -5.94
CA GLY A 87 8.88 12.37 -6.11
C GLY A 87 7.78 13.12 -5.36
N GLN A 88 7.03 12.47 -4.48
CA GLN A 88 5.98 13.01 -3.59
C GLN A 88 4.74 13.59 -4.28
N ASP A 89 4.83 14.08 -5.48
CA ASP A 89 3.72 14.60 -6.29
C ASP A 89 3.42 13.60 -7.42
N LEU A 90 2.20 13.08 -7.42
CA LEU A 90 1.71 12.13 -8.41
C LEU A 90 0.65 12.75 -9.31
N ALA A 91 0.66 14.08 -9.48
CA ALA A 91 -0.30 14.77 -10.34
C ALA A 91 -0.32 14.16 -11.75
N GLY A 92 -1.52 13.78 -12.20
CA GLY A 92 -1.73 13.16 -13.52
C GLY A 92 -1.48 11.65 -13.58
N TRP A 93 -0.96 11.01 -12.53
CA TRP A 93 -0.65 9.58 -12.55
C TRP A 93 -1.90 8.71 -12.47
N ARG A 94 -1.87 7.59 -13.19
CA ARG A 94 -2.85 6.51 -13.17
C ARG A 94 -2.26 5.36 -12.38
N CYS A 95 -2.88 5.04 -11.26
CA CYS A 95 -2.37 4.08 -10.30
C CYS A 95 -3.30 2.88 -10.16
N LEU A 96 -2.75 1.70 -9.96
CA LEU A 96 -3.49 0.49 -9.59
C LEU A 96 -2.84 -0.14 -8.35
N ASP A 97 -3.63 -0.29 -7.30
CA ASP A 97 -3.28 -1.02 -6.07
C ASP A 97 -3.99 -2.38 -6.13
N ALA A 98 -3.22 -3.42 -6.50
CA ALA A 98 -3.78 -4.73 -6.84
C ALA A 98 -4.18 -5.56 -5.61
N PHE A 99 -3.68 -5.22 -4.43
CA PHE A 99 -3.93 -5.90 -3.16
C PHE A 99 -4.18 -4.84 -2.08
N ALA A 100 -5.26 -4.06 -2.25
CA ALA A 100 -5.42 -2.81 -1.54
C ALA A 100 -5.52 -2.94 -0.01
N GLY A 101 -6.03 -4.05 0.51
CA GLY A 101 -6.14 -4.28 1.94
C GLY A 101 -6.85 -3.12 2.65
N THR A 102 -6.09 -2.38 3.46
CA THR A 102 -6.58 -1.18 4.16
C THR A 102 -6.65 0.07 3.28
N GLY A 103 -6.12 0.04 2.06
CA GLY A 103 -6.00 1.16 1.15
C GLY A 103 -4.81 2.09 1.45
N ALA A 104 -3.88 1.67 2.33
CA ALA A 104 -2.80 2.55 2.79
C ALA A 104 -1.95 3.12 1.66
N LEU A 105 -1.60 2.31 0.65
CA LEU A 105 -0.77 2.71 -0.48
C LEU A 105 -1.57 3.51 -1.51
N GLY A 106 -2.70 2.97 -1.97
CA GLY A 106 -3.47 3.62 -3.02
C GLY A 106 -4.15 4.92 -2.56
N ILE A 107 -4.63 5.00 -1.31
CA ILE A 107 -5.18 6.25 -0.75
C ILE A 107 -4.06 7.30 -0.57
N GLU A 108 -2.85 6.89 -0.20
CA GLU A 108 -1.70 7.79 -0.15
C GLU A 108 -1.37 8.36 -1.55
N ALA A 109 -1.38 7.51 -2.60
CA ALA A 109 -1.19 7.94 -3.99
C ALA A 109 -2.25 8.96 -4.41
N ALA A 110 -3.53 8.69 -4.12
CA ALA A 110 -4.63 9.61 -4.39
C ALA A 110 -4.48 10.92 -3.63
N SER A 111 -4.06 10.87 -2.36
CA SER A 111 -3.80 12.06 -1.52
C SER A 111 -2.72 12.95 -2.13
N ARG A 112 -1.77 12.37 -2.84
CA ARG A 112 -0.65 13.07 -3.51
C ARG A 112 -0.95 13.50 -4.95
N GLY A 113 -2.23 13.48 -5.34
CA GLY A 113 -2.70 14.08 -6.58
C GLY A 113 -2.81 13.13 -7.76
N ALA A 114 -2.71 11.81 -7.57
CA ALA A 114 -2.95 10.87 -8.66
C ALA A 114 -4.29 11.14 -9.35
N ALA A 115 -4.30 11.16 -10.67
CA ALA A 115 -5.48 11.45 -11.48
C ALA A 115 -6.52 10.33 -11.40
N SER A 116 -6.07 9.09 -11.25
CA SER A 116 -6.94 7.94 -11.00
C SER A 116 -6.22 6.88 -10.18
N VAL A 117 -6.94 6.27 -9.24
CA VAL A 117 -6.45 5.16 -8.43
C VAL A 117 -7.50 4.07 -8.39
N LEU A 118 -7.19 2.89 -8.91
CA LEU A 118 -8.01 1.70 -8.76
C LEU A 118 -7.50 0.88 -7.57
N LEU A 119 -8.34 0.72 -6.55
CA LEU A 119 -8.10 -0.17 -5.41
C LEU A 119 -8.80 -1.49 -5.66
N VAL A 120 -8.06 -2.59 -5.75
CA VAL A 120 -8.61 -3.94 -5.92
C VAL A 120 -8.43 -4.71 -4.64
N GLU A 121 -9.53 -5.27 -4.13
CA GLU A 121 -9.53 -6.05 -2.88
C GLU A 121 -10.51 -7.22 -3.00
N ASN A 122 -10.12 -8.39 -2.52
CA ASN A 122 -10.91 -9.60 -2.58
C ASN A 122 -11.91 -9.74 -1.43
N ASP A 123 -11.52 -9.33 -0.21
CA ASP A 123 -12.38 -9.39 0.98
C ASP A 123 -13.51 -8.36 0.91
N ALA A 124 -14.76 -8.85 0.92
CA ALA A 124 -15.95 -8.00 0.80
C ALA A 124 -16.08 -6.96 1.93
N ALA A 125 -15.59 -7.28 3.13
CA ALA A 125 -15.69 -6.34 4.26
C ALA A 125 -14.62 -5.23 4.14
N LEU A 126 -13.42 -5.55 3.63
CA LEU A 126 -12.41 -4.53 3.31
C LEU A 126 -12.86 -3.63 2.16
N VAL A 127 -13.49 -4.21 1.13
CA VAL A 127 -14.10 -3.42 0.03
C VAL A 127 -15.13 -2.44 0.57
N ALA A 128 -16.04 -2.89 1.44
CA ALA A 128 -17.04 -2.01 2.05
C ALA A 128 -16.38 -0.88 2.87
N GLN A 129 -15.31 -1.20 3.62
CA GLN A 129 -14.56 -0.21 4.38
C GLN A 129 -13.86 0.80 3.46
N LEU A 130 -13.24 0.35 2.37
CA LEU A 130 -12.62 1.22 1.38
C LEU A 130 -13.64 2.17 0.72
N GLN A 131 -14.84 1.69 0.42
CA GLN A 131 -15.93 2.51 -0.12
C GLN A 131 -16.41 3.59 0.86
N VAL A 132 -16.56 3.24 2.15
CA VAL A 132 -16.86 4.21 3.21
C VAL A 132 -15.76 5.25 3.32
N LEU A 133 -14.51 4.82 3.24
CA LEU A 133 -13.34 5.71 3.28
C LEU A 133 -13.30 6.64 2.08
N GLN A 134 -13.50 6.11 0.88
CA GLN A 134 -13.60 6.87 -0.37
C GLN A 134 -14.66 7.98 -0.25
N ALA A 135 -15.85 7.64 0.23
CA ALA A 135 -16.94 8.59 0.43
C ALA A 135 -16.58 9.65 1.47
N LYS A 136 -16.02 9.24 2.62
CA LYS A 136 -15.61 10.15 3.71
C LYS A 136 -14.55 11.17 3.25
N LEU A 137 -13.60 10.75 2.44
CA LEU A 137 -12.54 11.59 1.89
C LEU A 137 -12.99 12.39 0.66
N GLN A 138 -14.18 12.13 0.15
CA GLN A 138 -14.66 12.67 -1.15
C GLN A 138 -13.64 12.39 -2.27
N ALA A 139 -13.05 11.19 -2.25
CA ALA A 139 -11.93 10.80 -3.10
C ALA A 139 -12.42 10.44 -4.52
N SER A 140 -12.74 11.44 -5.33
CA SER A 140 -13.29 11.26 -6.69
C SER A 140 -12.32 10.54 -7.64
N ALA A 141 -11.01 10.68 -7.42
CA ALA A 141 -9.98 9.99 -8.19
C ALA A 141 -9.87 8.49 -7.84
N VAL A 142 -10.44 8.04 -6.72
CA VAL A 142 -10.36 6.66 -6.25
C VAL A 142 -11.56 5.87 -6.73
N ARG A 143 -11.31 4.67 -7.21
CA ARG A 143 -12.34 3.65 -7.51
C ARG A 143 -12.01 2.39 -6.72
N VAL A 144 -12.99 1.82 -6.05
CA VAL A 144 -12.86 0.56 -5.31
C VAL A 144 -13.53 -0.56 -6.11
N GLN A 145 -12.80 -1.63 -6.35
CA GLN A 145 -13.29 -2.80 -7.06
C GLN A 145 -13.08 -4.06 -6.22
N ARG A 146 -14.15 -4.83 -6.04
CA ARG A 146 -14.01 -6.18 -5.49
C ARG A 146 -13.52 -7.12 -6.57
N GLY A 147 -12.45 -7.86 -6.31
CA GLY A 147 -11.92 -8.82 -7.25
C GLY A 147 -10.53 -9.33 -6.92
N ASP A 148 -10.00 -10.14 -7.83
CA ASP A 148 -8.64 -10.65 -7.78
C ASP A 148 -7.69 -9.65 -8.43
N GLY A 149 -6.60 -9.32 -7.72
CA GLY A 149 -5.64 -8.29 -8.15
C GLY A 149 -4.90 -8.67 -9.43
N VAL A 150 -4.50 -9.92 -9.58
CA VAL A 150 -3.82 -10.40 -10.80
C VAL A 150 -4.74 -10.33 -12.01
N SER A 151 -6.01 -10.69 -11.82
CA SER A 151 -7.02 -10.59 -12.88
C SER A 151 -7.27 -9.13 -13.29
N ALA A 152 -7.32 -8.21 -12.33
CA ALA A 152 -7.47 -6.79 -12.61
C ALA A 152 -6.28 -6.22 -13.39
N LEU A 153 -5.06 -6.62 -13.04
CA LEU A 153 -3.85 -6.25 -13.77
C LEU A 153 -3.88 -6.76 -15.21
N LYS A 154 -4.27 -8.02 -15.42
CA LYS A 154 -4.41 -8.62 -16.77
C LYS A 154 -5.48 -7.94 -17.64
N GLN A 155 -6.50 -7.34 -17.01
CA GLN A 155 -7.56 -6.61 -17.69
C GLN A 155 -7.21 -5.13 -17.92
N ALA A 156 -6.17 -4.62 -17.28
CA ALA A 156 -5.71 -3.25 -17.52
C ALA A 156 -5.21 -3.11 -18.96
N THR A 157 -5.44 -1.94 -19.52
CA THR A 157 -4.87 -1.61 -20.86
C THR A 157 -3.34 -1.70 -20.76
N PRO A 158 -2.68 -2.42 -21.67
CA PRO A 158 -1.22 -2.51 -21.66
C PRO A 158 -0.56 -1.12 -21.70
N ALA A 159 0.54 -0.96 -20.97
CA ALA A 159 1.34 0.27 -20.90
C ALA A 159 0.51 1.53 -20.56
N SER A 160 -0.51 1.38 -19.71
CA SER A 160 -1.42 2.49 -19.37
C SER A 160 -1.29 3.04 -17.96
N LEU A 161 -0.57 2.37 -17.08
CA LEU A 161 -0.44 2.74 -15.67
C LEU A 161 0.92 3.39 -15.40
N ASP A 162 0.90 4.46 -14.63
CA ASP A 162 2.13 5.15 -14.21
C ASP A 162 2.70 4.54 -12.91
N LEU A 163 1.82 3.92 -12.07
CA LEU A 163 2.22 3.23 -10.84
C LEU A 163 1.36 1.98 -10.62
N VAL A 164 2.02 0.85 -10.40
CA VAL A 164 1.42 -0.41 -9.95
C VAL A 164 1.94 -0.73 -8.56
N LEU A 165 1.02 -0.95 -7.61
CA LEU A 165 1.31 -1.30 -6.22
C LEU A 165 0.95 -2.77 -5.99
N LEU A 166 1.94 -3.56 -5.57
CA LEU A 166 1.84 -5.00 -5.36
C LEU A 166 2.26 -5.33 -3.92
N ASP A 167 1.30 -5.60 -3.05
CA ASP A 167 1.51 -6.10 -1.68
C ASP A 167 0.69 -7.39 -1.47
N PRO A 168 1.00 -8.47 -2.23
CA PRO A 168 0.26 -9.71 -2.15
C PRO A 168 0.48 -10.45 -0.83
N PRO A 169 -0.46 -11.30 -0.38
CA PRO A 169 -0.25 -12.22 0.74
C PRO A 169 1.00 -13.08 0.52
N PHE A 170 1.85 -13.20 1.57
CA PHE A 170 3.17 -13.85 1.45
C PHE A 170 3.11 -15.38 1.32
N ASP A 171 2.01 -16.00 1.67
CA ASP A 171 1.79 -17.44 1.70
C ASP A 171 1.11 -17.99 0.44
N GLY A 172 0.97 -17.18 -0.62
CA GLY A 172 0.32 -17.58 -1.88
C GLY A 172 1.21 -17.45 -3.12
N PRO A 173 0.81 -18.07 -4.23
CA PRO A 173 1.52 -18.04 -5.52
C PRO A 173 1.21 -16.74 -6.30
N PHE A 174 1.21 -15.59 -5.62
CA PHE A 174 0.73 -14.35 -6.24
C PHE A 174 1.84 -13.50 -6.85
N PHE A 175 3.09 -13.64 -6.37
CA PHE A 175 4.19 -12.73 -6.70
C PHE A 175 4.51 -12.69 -8.19
N GLU A 176 4.88 -13.81 -8.74
CA GLU A 176 5.27 -13.91 -10.14
C GLU A 176 4.13 -13.53 -11.10
N PRO A 177 2.88 -14.07 -10.94
CA PRO A 177 1.76 -13.66 -11.78
C PRO A 177 1.40 -12.18 -11.68
N ALA A 178 1.51 -11.59 -10.47
CA ALA A 178 1.24 -10.17 -10.27
C ALA A 178 2.32 -9.30 -10.91
N LEU A 179 3.58 -9.68 -10.77
CA LEU A 179 4.70 -8.96 -11.35
C LEU A 179 4.65 -8.99 -12.88
N GLN A 180 4.41 -10.16 -13.48
CA GLN A 180 4.27 -10.31 -14.93
C GLN A 180 3.10 -9.49 -15.49
N ALA A 181 1.93 -9.53 -14.82
CA ALA A 181 0.78 -8.75 -15.24
C ALA A 181 1.01 -7.24 -15.02
N GLY A 182 1.66 -6.87 -13.94
CA GLY A 182 2.06 -5.49 -13.65
C GLY A 182 3.02 -4.92 -14.69
N ALA A 183 4.01 -5.72 -15.12
CA ALA A 183 4.97 -5.33 -16.15
C ALA A 183 4.31 -5.06 -17.51
N GLN A 184 3.21 -5.76 -17.83
CA GLN A 184 2.43 -5.51 -19.03
C GLN A 184 1.55 -4.24 -18.91
N ALA A 185 1.05 -3.97 -17.71
CA ALA A 185 0.14 -2.86 -17.46
C ALA A 185 0.85 -1.52 -17.28
N VAL A 186 2.09 -1.53 -16.77
CA VAL A 186 2.86 -0.30 -16.48
C VAL A 186 3.35 0.34 -17.77
N ALA A 187 3.24 1.67 -17.86
CA ALA A 187 3.73 2.47 -18.97
C ALA A 187 5.26 2.56 -18.99
N ALA A 188 5.82 2.85 -20.16
CA ALA A 188 7.25 3.15 -20.27
C ALA A 188 7.63 4.32 -19.34
N GLY A 189 8.58 4.10 -18.42
CA GLY A 189 8.97 5.06 -17.38
C GLY A 189 8.05 5.10 -16.16
N GLY A 190 7.02 4.25 -16.09
CA GLY A 190 6.23 4.03 -14.89
C GLY A 190 6.95 3.13 -13.88
N PHE A 191 6.29 2.89 -12.74
CA PHE A 191 6.89 2.20 -11.60
C PHE A 191 6.04 1.03 -11.15
N ILE A 192 6.71 -0.03 -10.71
CA ILE A 192 6.10 -1.13 -9.96
C ILE A 192 6.71 -1.14 -8.56
N TYR A 193 5.88 -1.05 -7.55
CA TYR A 193 6.25 -1.31 -6.17
C TYR A 193 5.83 -2.72 -5.79
N LEU A 194 6.75 -3.52 -5.28
CA LEU A 194 6.49 -4.89 -4.83
C LEU A 194 6.94 -5.07 -3.37
N GLU A 195 6.03 -5.45 -2.48
CA GLU A 195 6.37 -6.02 -1.18
C GLU A 195 6.53 -7.54 -1.31
N ALA A 196 7.68 -8.06 -0.90
CA ALA A 196 7.99 -9.47 -1.00
C ALA A 196 8.69 -9.98 0.27
N PRO A 197 8.50 -11.27 0.66
CA PRO A 197 9.10 -11.83 1.88
C PRO A 197 10.62 -12.01 1.77
N ARG A 198 11.15 -12.03 0.55
CA ARG A 198 12.58 -12.13 0.26
C ARG A 198 13.04 -11.11 -0.77
N ALA A 199 14.33 -10.92 -0.82
CA ALA A 199 14.94 -10.20 -1.92
C ALA A 199 14.78 -10.98 -3.24
N TRP A 200 14.48 -10.28 -4.32
CA TRP A 200 14.51 -10.78 -5.68
C TRP A 200 15.79 -10.28 -6.36
N ALA A 201 16.49 -11.14 -7.09
CA ALA A 201 17.59 -10.73 -7.90
C ALA A 201 17.11 -10.08 -9.20
N ASP A 202 17.96 -9.29 -9.84
CA ASP A 202 17.56 -8.60 -11.08
C ASP A 202 17.27 -9.61 -12.22
N GLU A 203 17.86 -10.80 -12.16
CA GLU A 203 17.63 -11.88 -13.11
C GLU A 203 16.27 -12.59 -12.91
N GLU A 204 15.61 -12.36 -11.74
CA GLU A 204 14.29 -12.91 -11.42
C GLU A 204 13.14 -11.93 -11.78
N LEU A 205 13.48 -10.71 -12.20
CA LEU A 205 12.55 -9.63 -12.54
C LEU A 205 12.49 -9.42 -14.05
#